data_59745ca026be16ca5131e55b3a2bf6a2
#
_entry.id   59745ca026be16ca5131e55b3a2bf6a2
#
_cell.length_a   1.000
_cell.length_b   1.000
_cell.length_c   1.000
_cell.angle_alpha   90.00
_cell.angle_beta   90.00
_cell.angle_gamma   90.00
#
_symmetry.space_group_name_H-M   'P 1'
#
loop_
_entity.id
_entity.type
_entity.pdbx_description
1 polymer ?
#
loop_
_entity_poly.entity_id
_entity_poly.type
_entity_poly.pdbx_seq_one_letter_code
_entity_poly.pdbx_strand_id
1 'polypeptide(L)'
;MKDDKLVLISGSGRGLGASIAESFANRGYKVAINYFKSEKQAHELADKLGSDVIPFYADVSSKDDVIELNKNICDTFKKGPDILVNNAMTEYLFNGDLRKKAHEITWDEIQNHLDITIKGSFNLIQELFKNMKKNNFGRIINVGTNLFQNPVVPYHDYIIAKSGLLGLTRSFAKDLGEFGITVNMVSGGLLKVTDASAATPDEVFDAIASMTPLQRVTTTKDFSDALIFFASDDARSITGQNLTVDGGLTFN
;
A
#
# COMPACT_ATOMS: atom_id res chain seq x y z
N MET A 1 14.45 -1.71 18.42
CA MET A 1 14.92 -3.02 17.94
C MET A 1 14.04 -3.39 16.74
N LYS A 2 14.60 -3.32 15.52
CA LYS A 2 13.87 -3.65 14.26
C LYS A 2 13.69 -5.15 14.10
N ASP A 3 14.57 -5.93 14.67
CA ASP A 3 14.79 -7.37 14.44
C ASP A 3 13.64 -8.31 14.82
N ASP A 4 12.53 -7.79 15.39
CA ASP A 4 11.36 -8.60 15.74
C ASP A 4 10.02 -7.98 15.28
N LYS A 5 10.04 -6.91 14.49
CA LYS A 5 8.81 -6.30 13.97
C LYS A 5 8.31 -7.06 12.74
N LEU A 6 7.03 -7.41 12.78
CA LEU A 6 6.33 -8.11 11.70
C LEU A 6 5.48 -7.11 10.90
N VAL A 7 5.68 -7.08 9.59
CA VAL A 7 4.86 -6.30 8.66
C VAL A 7 3.99 -7.23 7.80
N LEU A 8 2.69 -6.91 7.73
CA LEU A 8 1.79 -7.46 6.73
C LEU A 8 1.64 -6.44 5.59
N ILE A 9 1.87 -6.88 4.36
CA ILE A 9 1.73 -6.05 3.16
C ILE A 9 0.67 -6.68 2.27
N SER A 10 -0.46 -6.01 2.07
CA SER A 10 -1.54 -6.52 1.22
C SER A 10 -1.19 -6.36 -0.27
N GLY A 11 -1.53 -7.39 -1.09
CA GLY A 11 -1.28 -7.38 -2.52
C GLY A 11 0.21 -7.29 -2.88
N SER A 12 1.07 -8.03 -2.17
CA SER A 12 2.53 -7.87 -2.27
C SER A 12 3.25 -9.01 -3.01
N GLY A 13 2.51 -9.89 -3.71
CA GLY A 13 3.14 -10.94 -4.51
C GLY A 13 3.84 -10.44 -5.79
N ARG A 14 3.56 -9.21 -6.25
CA ARG A 14 4.16 -8.61 -7.46
C ARG A 14 4.17 -7.08 -7.40
N GLY A 15 4.80 -6.46 -8.41
CA GLY A 15 4.76 -5.01 -8.65
C GLY A 15 5.28 -4.17 -7.49
N LEU A 16 4.59 -3.06 -7.18
CA LEU A 16 4.96 -2.18 -6.09
C LEU A 16 4.97 -2.90 -4.74
N GLY A 17 3.98 -3.76 -4.47
CA GLY A 17 3.90 -4.51 -3.23
C GLY A 17 5.11 -5.42 -3.00
N ALA A 18 5.61 -6.07 -4.05
CA ALA A 18 6.83 -6.88 -3.98
C ALA A 18 8.08 -6.03 -3.69
N SER A 19 8.21 -4.85 -4.30
CA SER A 19 9.30 -3.91 -4.02
C SER A 19 9.25 -3.38 -2.57
N ILE A 20 8.04 -3.16 -2.04
CA ILE A 20 7.85 -2.79 -0.64
C ILE A 20 8.30 -3.95 0.27
N ALA A 21 7.86 -5.20 -0.02
CA ALA A 21 8.26 -6.38 0.75
C ALA A 21 9.78 -6.58 0.77
N GLU A 22 10.44 -6.47 -0.39
CA GLU A 22 11.91 -6.52 -0.50
C GLU A 22 12.58 -5.42 0.33
N SER A 23 12.03 -4.21 0.30
CA SER A 23 12.57 -3.08 1.05
C SER A 23 12.46 -3.26 2.57
N PHE A 24 11.38 -3.85 3.08
CA PHE A 24 11.24 -4.20 4.50
C PHE A 24 12.15 -5.37 4.89
N ALA A 25 12.18 -6.45 4.10
CA ALA A 25 13.04 -7.62 4.35
C ALA A 25 14.53 -7.23 4.43
N ASN A 26 15.01 -6.42 3.46
CA ASN A 26 16.39 -5.93 3.44
C ASN A 26 16.77 -5.05 4.64
N ARG A 27 15.79 -4.62 5.45
CA ARG A 27 16.00 -3.88 6.70
C ARG A 27 15.79 -4.72 7.95
N GLY A 28 15.64 -6.04 7.81
CA GLY A 28 15.54 -6.99 8.92
C GLY A 28 14.15 -7.09 9.54
N TYR A 29 13.08 -6.68 8.82
CA TYR A 29 11.72 -6.95 9.25
C TYR A 29 11.30 -8.37 8.87
N LYS A 30 10.50 -9.01 9.70
CA LYS A 30 9.70 -10.18 9.30
C LYS A 30 8.57 -9.70 8.40
N VAL A 31 8.32 -10.38 7.28
CA VAL A 31 7.36 -9.94 6.26
C VAL A 31 6.33 -11.02 5.95
N ALA A 32 5.07 -10.70 6.17
CA ALA A 32 3.95 -11.47 5.64
C ALA A 32 3.53 -10.88 4.29
N ILE A 33 3.75 -11.63 3.21
CA ILE A 33 3.31 -11.28 1.87
C ILE A 33 1.86 -11.76 1.70
N ASN A 34 0.91 -10.86 1.47
CA ASN A 34 -0.43 -11.26 1.08
C ASN A 34 -0.56 -11.28 -0.44
N TYR A 35 -1.14 -12.35 -0.97
CA TYR A 35 -1.51 -12.50 -2.36
C TYR A 35 -2.95 -13.03 -2.50
N PHE A 36 -3.59 -12.75 -3.64
CA PHE A 36 -4.87 -13.34 -4.04
C PHE A 36 -4.73 -14.14 -5.35
N LYS A 37 -4.16 -13.54 -6.41
CA LYS A 37 -3.99 -14.18 -7.73
C LYS A 37 -2.53 -14.51 -8.09
N SER A 38 -1.58 -13.88 -7.42
CA SER A 38 -0.14 -13.95 -7.73
C SER A 38 0.61 -14.98 -6.87
N GLU A 39 0.07 -16.18 -6.71
CA GLU A 39 0.63 -17.23 -5.85
C GLU A 39 2.08 -17.55 -6.20
N LYS A 40 2.33 -17.91 -7.47
CA LYS A 40 3.67 -18.27 -7.93
C LYS A 40 4.69 -17.17 -7.65
N GLN A 41 4.38 -15.94 -8.01
CA GLN A 41 5.27 -14.80 -7.81
C GLN A 41 5.51 -14.50 -6.32
N ALA A 42 4.49 -14.67 -5.46
CA ALA A 42 4.62 -14.48 -4.02
C ALA A 42 5.58 -15.51 -3.40
N HIS A 43 5.50 -16.78 -3.81
CA HIS A 43 6.42 -17.83 -3.36
C HIS A 43 7.85 -17.60 -3.88
N GLU A 44 8.03 -17.30 -5.17
CA GLU A 44 9.33 -16.98 -5.75
C GLU A 44 9.99 -15.77 -5.04
N LEU A 45 9.20 -14.77 -4.68
CA LEU A 45 9.68 -13.61 -3.93
C LEU A 45 10.12 -14.00 -2.51
N ALA A 46 9.33 -14.82 -1.81
CA ALA A 46 9.68 -15.29 -0.47
C ALA A 46 10.96 -16.13 -0.48
N ASP A 47 11.09 -17.06 -1.43
CA ASP A 47 12.30 -17.88 -1.59
C ASP A 47 13.55 -17.02 -1.83
N LYS A 48 13.42 -15.95 -2.62
CA LYS A 48 14.50 -14.98 -2.88
C LYS A 48 14.90 -14.20 -1.63
N LEU A 49 13.92 -13.82 -0.79
CA LEU A 49 14.13 -12.91 0.35
C LEU A 49 14.50 -13.64 1.65
N GLY A 50 14.27 -14.94 1.73
CA GLY A 50 14.69 -15.77 2.86
C GLY A 50 13.60 -16.08 3.88
N SER A 51 13.96 -16.80 4.93
CA SER A 51 13.05 -17.47 5.87
C SER A 51 12.14 -16.55 6.69
N ASP A 52 12.45 -15.27 6.80
CA ASP A 52 11.64 -14.28 7.51
C ASP A 52 10.52 -13.66 6.63
N VAL A 53 10.41 -14.12 5.38
CA VAL A 53 9.41 -13.66 4.40
C VAL A 53 8.52 -14.81 4.01
N ILE A 54 7.23 -14.73 4.36
CA ILE A 54 6.30 -15.85 4.15
C ILE A 54 5.05 -15.36 3.42
N PRO A 55 4.62 -16.07 2.33
CA PRO A 55 3.44 -15.73 1.57
C PRO A 55 2.18 -16.35 2.19
N PHE A 56 1.06 -15.59 2.15
CA PHE A 56 -0.25 -15.99 2.63
C PHE A 56 -1.33 -15.61 1.62
N TYR A 57 -2.20 -16.55 1.33
CA TYR A 57 -3.39 -16.30 0.51
C TYR A 57 -4.45 -15.56 1.31
N ALA A 58 -5.09 -14.56 0.72
CA ALA A 58 -6.38 -14.00 1.14
C ALA A 58 -6.93 -13.01 0.10
N ASP A 59 -8.24 -13.01 -0.10
CA ASP A 59 -8.97 -11.87 -0.65
C ASP A 59 -9.25 -10.86 0.46
N VAL A 60 -8.59 -9.72 0.41
CA VAL A 60 -8.75 -8.67 1.45
C VAL A 60 -10.18 -8.09 1.50
N SER A 61 -10.95 -8.19 0.42
CA SER A 61 -12.35 -7.77 0.38
C SER A 61 -13.31 -8.74 1.11
N SER A 62 -12.86 -9.97 1.39
CA SER A 62 -13.53 -11.00 2.17
C SER A 62 -13.11 -10.90 3.64
N LYS A 63 -14.07 -10.64 4.52
CA LYS A 63 -13.79 -10.57 5.96
C LYS A 63 -13.32 -11.92 6.53
N ASP A 64 -13.90 -13.02 6.04
CA ASP A 64 -13.56 -14.36 6.50
C ASP A 64 -12.13 -14.74 6.09
N ASP A 65 -11.72 -14.41 4.86
CA ASP A 65 -10.35 -14.60 4.41
C ASP A 65 -9.35 -13.80 5.25
N VAL A 66 -9.69 -12.56 5.63
CA VAL A 66 -8.83 -11.71 6.46
C VAL A 66 -8.67 -12.26 7.88
N ILE A 67 -9.72 -12.84 8.46
CA ILE A 67 -9.67 -13.52 9.76
C ILE A 67 -8.72 -14.74 9.68
N GLU A 68 -8.88 -15.57 8.65
CA GLU A 68 -8.03 -16.75 8.46
C GLU A 68 -6.58 -16.35 8.14
N LEU A 69 -6.37 -15.28 7.35
CA LEU A 69 -5.05 -14.70 7.09
C LEU A 69 -4.33 -14.33 8.41
N ASN A 70 -5.00 -13.57 9.28
CA ASN A 70 -4.40 -13.14 10.54
C ASN A 70 -4.09 -14.33 11.45
N LYS A 71 -4.98 -15.32 11.51
CA LYS A 71 -4.76 -16.56 12.27
C LYS A 71 -3.52 -17.30 11.75
N ASN A 72 -3.41 -17.51 10.43
CA ASN A 72 -2.27 -18.20 9.83
C ASN A 72 -0.94 -17.46 10.05
N ILE A 73 -0.96 -16.14 9.98
CA ILE A 73 0.20 -15.29 10.33
C ILE A 73 0.58 -15.48 11.80
N CYS A 74 -0.39 -15.41 12.72
CA CYS A 74 -0.13 -15.60 14.15
C CYS A 74 0.41 -16.99 14.47
N ASP A 75 -0.11 -18.02 13.79
CA ASP A 75 0.34 -19.41 13.98
C ASP A 75 1.77 -19.62 13.44
N THR A 76 2.14 -18.94 12.39
CA THR A 76 3.46 -19.03 11.76
C THR A 76 4.52 -18.23 12.56
N PHE A 77 4.29 -16.95 12.77
CA PHE A 77 5.25 -16.05 13.39
C PHE A 77 5.16 -16.02 14.94
N LYS A 78 4.19 -16.70 15.54
CA LYS A 78 3.88 -16.70 16.99
C LYS A 78 3.54 -15.31 17.54
N LYS A 79 3.16 -14.39 16.65
CA LYS A 79 2.71 -13.03 16.96
C LYS A 79 1.89 -12.48 15.79
N GLY A 80 1.03 -11.51 16.08
CA GLY A 80 0.33 -10.74 15.04
C GLY A 80 1.19 -9.60 14.46
N PRO A 81 0.81 -9.06 13.29
CA PRO A 81 1.51 -7.95 12.66
C PRO A 81 1.57 -6.69 13.55
N ASP A 82 2.74 -6.09 13.63
CA ASP A 82 2.98 -4.78 14.25
C ASP A 82 2.72 -3.64 13.27
N ILE A 83 2.91 -3.93 11.99
CA ILE A 83 2.84 -2.97 10.89
C ILE A 83 1.91 -3.53 9.81
N LEU A 84 1.04 -2.67 9.28
CA LEU A 84 0.17 -2.96 8.15
C LEU A 84 0.46 -1.99 7.02
N VAL A 85 0.74 -2.50 5.82
CA VAL A 85 0.78 -1.71 4.59
C VAL A 85 -0.40 -2.10 3.72
N ASN A 86 -1.38 -1.22 3.58
CA ASN A 86 -2.52 -1.37 2.69
C ASN A 86 -2.12 -0.94 1.27
N ASN A 87 -1.71 -1.93 0.48
CA ASN A 87 -1.28 -1.76 -0.90
C ASN A 87 -2.20 -2.43 -1.92
N ALA A 88 -2.98 -3.45 -1.52
CA ALA A 88 -3.85 -4.18 -2.43
C ALA A 88 -4.77 -3.26 -3.23
N MET A 89 -4.88 -3.54 -4.52
CA MET A 89 -5.77 -2.85 -5.46
C MET A 89 -6.24 -3.83 -6.53
N THR A 90 -7.27 -3.42 -7.29
CA THR A 90 -7.71 -4.17 -8.46
C THR A 90 -6.58 -4.31 -9.47
N GLU A 91 -6.68 -5.26 -10.36
CA GLU A 91 -5.82 -5.29 -11.54
C GLU A 91 -6.07 -4.03 -12.39
N TYR A 92 -5.04 -3.20 -12.53
CA TYR A 92 -5.16 -1.88 -13.13
C TYR A 92 -3.99 -1.59 -14.08
N LEU A 93 -4.32 -1.07 -15.27
CA LEU A 93 -3.33 -0.61 -16.22
C LEU A 93 -3.37 0.92 -16.28
N PHE A 94 -2.25 1.56 -16.09
CA PHE A 94 -2.07 3.00 -16.26
C PHE A 94 -1.83 3.30 -17.75
N ASN A 95 -2.92 3.28 -18.53
CA ASN A 95 -2.92 3.47 -19.98
C ASN A 95 -3.44 4.86 -20.43
N GLY A 96 -3.37 5.82 -19.53
CA GLY A 96 -3.64 7.24 -19.82
C GLY A 96 -5.05 7.49 -20.36
N ASP A 97 -5.13 8.21 -21.46
CA ASP A 97 -6.39 8.64 -22.08
C ASP A 97 -7.23 7.53 -22.73
N LEU A 98 -6.72 6.30 -22.79
CA LEU A 98 -7.50 5.14 -23.25
C LEU A 98 -8.52 4.66 -22.22
N ARG A 99 -8.55 5.24 -21.00
CA ARG A 99 -9.55 4.95 -19.97
C ARG A 99 -10.88 5.62 -20.28
N LYS A 100 -11.95 5.01 -19.80
CA LYS A 100 -13.31 5.54 -19.91
C LYS A 100 -13.41 6.93 -19.31
N LYS A 101 -14.13 7.81 -20.00
CA LYS A 101 -14.39 9.17 -19.55
C LYS A 101 -15.55 9.18 -18.54
N ALA A 102 -15.79 10.32 -17.88
CA ALA A 102 -16.77 10.44 -16.79
C ALA A 102 -18.20 10.04 -17.15
N HIS A 103 -18.57 10.12 -18.44
CA HIS A 103 -19.91 9.74 -18.93
C HIS A 103 -20.00 8.27 -19.40
N GLU A 104 -18.89 7.52 -19.34
CA GLU A 104 -18.80 6.13 -19.81
C GLU A 104 -18.54 5.15 -18.65
N ILE A 105 -17.88 5.61 -17.57
CA ILE A 105 -17.56 4.76 -16.43
C ILE A 105 -18.83 4.31 -15.71
N THR A 106 -18.87 3.04 -15.33
CA THR A 106 -20.00 2.47 -14.61
C THR A 106 -19.78 2.49 -13.10
N TRP A 107 -20.91 2.42 -12.34
CA TRP A 107 -20.82 2.28 -10.89
C TRP A 107 -20.13 0.99 -10.46
N ASP A 108 -20.32 -0.11 -11.18
CA ASP A 108 -19.71 -1.40 -10.86
C ASP A 108 -18.16 -1.34 -10.94
N GLU A 109 -17.61 -0.57 -11.89
CA GLU A 109 -16.16 -0.33 -11.99
C GLU A 109 -15.64 0.45 -10.78
N ILE A 110 -16.38 1.47 -10.34
CA ILE A 110 -16.06 2.23 -9.13
C ILE A 110 -16.17 1.33 -7.89
N GLN A 111 -17.27 0.57 -7.77
CA GLN A 111 -17.53 -0.31 -6.64
C GLN A 111 -16.43 -1.39 -6.49
N ASN A 112 -16.00 -1.99 -7.60
CA ASN A 112 -14.91 -2.97 -7.58
C ASN A 112 -13.60 -2.39 -7.01
N HIS A 113 -13.28 -1.14 -7.33
CA HIS A 113 -12.13 -0.44 -6.74
C HIS A 113 -12.32 -0.14 -5.25
N LEU A 114 -13.52 0.29 -4.85
CA LEU A 114 -13.87 0.56 -3.46
C LEU A 114 -13.79 -0.71 -2.61
N ASP A 115 -14.27 -1.84 -3.13
CA ASP A 115 -14.29 -3.10 -2.39
C ASP A 115 -12.88 -3.59 -2.04
N ILE A 116 -11.92 -3.46 -2.93
CA ILE A 116 -10.56 -3.89 -2.63
C ILE A 116 -9.81 -2.81 -1.85
N THR A 117 -9.87 -1.54 -2.29
CA THR A 117 -9.05 -0.48 -1.69
C THR A 117 -9.58 -0.04 -0.34
N ILE A 118 -10.90 0.17 -0.19
CA ILE A 118 -11.50 0.69 1.04
C ILE A 118 -11.93 -0.44 1.96
N LYS A 119 -12.81 -1.33 1.49
CA LYS A 119 -13.32 -2.43 2.30
C LYS A 119 -12.19 -3.39 2.69
N GLY A 120 -11.25 -3.67 1.77
CA GLY A 120 -10.09 -4.50 2.07
C GLY A 120 -9.19 -3.89 3.16
N SER A 121 -8.86 -2.60 3.06
CA SER A 121 -8.10 -1.90 4.10
C SER A 121 -8.83 -1.85 5.42
N PHE A 122 -10.14 -1.60 5.39
CA PHE A 122 -11.00 -1.60 6.57
C PHE A 122 -11.02 -2.97 7.27
N ASN A 123 -11.20 -4.06 6.54
CA ASN A 123 -11.19 -5.42 7.08
C ASN A 123 -9.86 -5.75 7.76
N LEU A 124 -8.74 -5.44 7.10
CA LEU A 124 -7.39 -5.66 7.65
C LEU A 124 -7.16 -4.85 8.93
N ILE A 125 -7.51 -3.56 8.94
CA ILE A 125 -7.34 -2.70 10.11
C ILE A 125 -8.17 -3.23 11.29
N GLN A 126 -9.45 -3.57 11.06
CA GLN A 126 -10.30 -4.10 12.12
C GLN A 126 -9.78 -5.41 12.71
N GLU A 127 -9.30 -6.32 11.87
CA GLU A 127 -8.81 -7.61 12.34
C GLU A 127 -7.51 -7.47 13.13
N LEU A 128 -6.56 -6.67 12.64
CA LEU A 128 -5.25 -6.49 13.28
C LEU A 128 -5.30 -5.58 14.52
N PHE A 129 -6.33 -4.75 14.65
CA PHE A 129 -6.49 -3.80 15.75
C PHE A 129 -6.34 -4.45 17.14
N LYS A 130 -6.91 -5.64 17.36
CA LYS A 130 -6.86 -6.33 18.65
C LYS A 130 -5.41 -6.59 19.12
N ASN A 131 -4.56 -7.03 18.19
CA ASN A 131 -3.15 -7.30 18.47
C ASN A 131 -2.37 -6.00 18.71
N MET A 132 -2.57 -5.01 17.87
CA MET A 132 -1.92 -3.69 17.98
C MET A 132 -2.31 -2.99 19.28
N LYS A 133 -3.61 -2.99 19.65
CA LYS A 133 -4.12 -2.44 20.90
C LYS A 133 -3.48 -3.13 22.12
N LYS A 134 -3.43 -4.47 22.13
CA LYS A 134 -2.83 -5.24 23.24
C LYS A 134 -1.37 -4.86 23.45
N ASN A 135 -0.65 -4.58 22.38
CA ASN A 135 0.77 -4.21 22.42
C ASN A 135 1.02 -2.71 22.65
N ASN A 136 -0.05 -1.89 22.68
CA ASN A 136 0.01 -0.42 22.66
C ASN A 136 0.98 0.10 21.57
N PHE A 137 0.96 -0.56 20.41
CA PHE A 137 1.81 -0.27 19.27
C PHE A 137 1.15 -0.76 17.98
N GLY A 138 1.10 0.11 16.98
CA GLY A 138 0.72 -0.22 15.61
C GLY A 138 1.19 0.85 14.64
N ARG A 139 1.52 0.44 13.42
CA ARG A 139 1.83 1.34 12.30
C ARG A 139 1.00 0.91 11.10
N ILE A 140 0.04 1.74 10.71
CA ILE A 140 -0.83 1.49 9.56
C ILE A 140 -0.46 2.50 8.48
N ILE A 141 -0.06 2.01 7.31
CA ILE A 141 0.39 2.86 6.21
C ILE A 141 -0.42 2.52 4.97
N ASN A 142 -1.16 3.48 4.44
CA ASN A 142 -1.99 3.33 3.27
C ASN A 142 -1.24 3.81 2.03
N VAL A 143 -1.25 3.02 0.95
CA VAL A 143 -0.65 3.39 -0.34
C VAL A 143 -1.63 4.26 -1.12
N GLY A 144 -1.30 5.54 -1.26
CA GLY A 144 -2.07 6.57 -1.95
C GLY A 144 -1.56 6.91 -3.34
N THR A 145 -2.02 8.05 -3.86
CA THR A 145 -1.63 8.62 -5.16
C THR A 145 -1.66 10.14 -5.10
N ASN A 146 -0.84 10.81 -5.89
CA ASN A 146 -0.92 12.27 -6.07
C ASN A 146 -2.06 12.69 -7.01
N LEU A 147 -2.70 11.73 -7.72
CA LEU A 147 -3.77 12.03 -8.67
C LEU A 147 -5.04 12.58 -8.05
N PHE A 148 -5.30 12.39 -6.75
CA PHE A 148 -6.44 13.05 -6.12
C PHE A 148 -6.20 14.55 -5.87
N GLN A 149 -4.93 14.98 -5.86
CA GLN A 149 -4.56 16.40 -5.78
C GLN A 149 -4.49 17.02 -7.18
N ASN A 150 -3.96 16.27 -8.16
CA ASN A 150 -3.79 16.72 -9.54
C ASN A 150 -4.23 15.63 -10.54
N PRO A 151 -5.54 15.52 -10.86
CA PRO A 151 -6.11 14.46 -11.70
C PRO A 151 -5.85 14.72 -13.18
N VAL A 152 -4.64 14.49 -13.66
CA VAL A 152 -4.22 14.73 -15.05
C VAL A 152 -4.67 13.65 -16.04
N VAL A 153 -5.24 12.55 -15.58
CA VAL A 153 -5.71 11.41 -16.39
C VAL A 153 -7.07 10.91 -15.87
N PRO A 154 -7.92 10.31 -16.74
CA PRO A 154 -9.29 9.92 -16.38
C PRO A 154 -9.35 8.59 -15.62
N TYR A 155 -8.60 8.47 -14.53
CA TYR A 155 -8.58 7.28 -13.65
C TYR A 155 -9.63 7.43 -12.54
N HIS A 156 -10.91 7.61 -12.91
CA HIS A 156 -11.98 7.99 -12.01
C HIS A 156 -12.19 7.02 -10.86
N ASP A 157 -12.32 5.72 -11.17
CA ASP A 157 -12.47 4.62 -10.21
C ASP A 157 -11.33 4.57 -9.20
N TYR A 158 -10.10 4.63 -9.71
CA TYR A 158 -8.88 4.62 -8.91
C TYR A 158 -8.77 5.86 -8.01
N ILE A 159 -8.99 7.05 -8.58
CA ILE A 159 -8.88 8.33 -7.84
C ILE A 159 -9.95 8.39 -6.73
N ILE A 160 -11.19 7.98 -7.02
CA ILE A 160 -12.28 7.94 -6.03
C ILE A 160 -11.91 7.02 -4.86
N ALA A 161 -11.45 5.81 -5.16
CA ALA A 161 -11.06 4.86 -4.12
C ALA A 161 -9.87 5.36 -3.28
N LYS A 162 -8.84 5.92 -3.91
CA LYS A 162 -7.68 6.46 -3.18
C LYS A 162 -8.01 7.73 -2.36
N SER A 163 -8.96 8.55 -2.83
CA SER A 163 -9.49 9.68 -2.06
C SER A 163 -10.26 9.21 -0.81
N GLY A 164 -11.09 8.17 -0.97
CA GLY A 164 -11.78 7.54 0.17
C GLY A 164 -10.79 6.96 1.19
N LEU A 165 -9.68 6.39 0.73
CA LEU A 165 -8.63 5.86 1.59
C LEU A 165 -7.92 6.97 2.40
N LEU A 166 -7.80 8.19 1.87
CA LEU A 166 -7.32 9.35 2.64
C LEU A 166 -8.29 9.72 3.76
N GLY A 167 -9.60 9.70 3.49
CA GLY A 167 -10.64 9.90 4.50
C GLY A 167 -10.55 8.86 5.62
N LEU A 168 -10.42 7.57 5.25
CA LEU A 168 -10.20 6.47 6.20
C LEU A 168 -8.92 6.68 7.03
N THR A 169 -7.81 7.08 6.40
CA THR A 169 -6.54 7.39 7.07
C THR A 169 -6.74 8.39 8.20
N ARG A 170 -7.38 9.52 7.92
CA ARG A 170 -7.59 10.59 8.90
C ARG A 170 -8.56 10.22 10.01
N SER A 171 -9.67 9.58 9.66
CA SER A 171 -10.68 9.12 10.61
C SER A 171 -10.09 8.10 11.59
N PHE A 172 -9.38 7.10 11.08
CA PHE A 172 -8.81 6.03 11.92
C PHE A 172 -7.59 6.51 12.71
N ALA A 173 -6.82 7.46 12.19
CA ALA A 173 -5.75 8.10 12.95
C ALA A 173 -6.25 8.76 14.23
N LYS A 174 -7.43 9.43 14.16
CA LYS A 174 -8.06 10.07 15.31
C LYS A 174 -8.55 9.06 16.34
N ASP A 175 -9.14 7.96 15.87
CA ASP A 175 -9.77 6.96 16.73
C ASP A 175 -8.74 6.00 17.37
N LEU A 176 -7.72 5.59 16.62
CA LEU A 176 -6.76 4.58 17.06
C LEU A 176 -5.56 5.16 17.83
N GLY A 177 -5.38 6.47 17.81
CA GLY A 177 -4.22 7.14 18.45
C GLY A 177 -4.10 6.89 19.94
N GLU A 178 -5.21 6.76 20.69
CA GLU A 178 -5.20 6.46 22.11
C GLU A 178 -4.56 5.10 22.45
N PHE A 179 -4.46 4.18 21.48
CA PHE A 179 -3.85 2.86 21.62
C PHE A 179 -2.40 2.81 21.11
N GLY A 180 -1.73 3.95 20.91
CA GLY A 180 -0.36 3.99 20.41
C GLY A 180 -0.23 3.59 18.92
N ILE A 181 -1.34 3.60 18.18
CA ILE A 181 -1.40 3.23 16.77
C ILE A 181 -1.40 4.48 15.89
N THR A 182 -0.47 4.57 14.95
CA THR A 182 -0.47 5.63 13.94
C THR A 182 -1.06 5.13 12.61
N VAL A 183 -1.81 5.99 11.94
CA VAL A 183 -2.37 5.70 10.61
C VAL A 183 -1.97 6.84 9.68
N ASN A 184 -1.18 6.53 8.67
CA ASN A 184 -0.69 7.51 7.69
C ASN A 184 -0.87 7.02 6.26
N MET A 185 -0.69 7.89 5.30
CA MET A 185 -0.71 7.59 3.88
C MET A 185 0.59 8.06 3.23
N VAL A 186 1.10 7.26 2.30
CA VAL A 186 2.16 7.67 1.37
C VAL A 186 1.57 7.66 -0.03
N SER A 187 1.59 8.82 -0.70
CA SER A 187 1.05 9.01 -2.04
C SER A 187 2.17 9.14 -3.06
N GLY A 188 2.17 8.26 -4.07
CA GLY A 188 3.13 8.33 -5.18
C GLY A 188 2.57 9.04 -6.40
N GLY A 189 3.48 9.53 -7.25
CA GLY A 189 3.20 9.79 -8.66
C GLY A 189 3.31 8.52 -9.50
N LEU A 190 3.51 8.66 -10.80
CA LEU A 190 3.86 7.53 -11.66
C LEU A 190 5.23 6.98 -11.22
N LEU A 191 5.26 5.70 -10.83
CA LEU A 191 6.49 5.03 -10.41
C LEU A 191 7.09 4.28 -11.60
N LYS A 192 8.39 4.44 -11.83
CA LYS A 192 9.12 3.69 -12.85
C LYS A 192 9.31 2.24 -12.40
N VAL A 193 9.08 1.30 -13.35
CA VAL A 193 9.26 -0.15 -13.17
C VAL A 193 8.28 -0.77 -12.18
N THR A 194 6.99 -0.69 -12.50
CA THR A 194 5.94 -1.51 -11.87
C THR A 194 5.13 -2.22 -12.94
N ASP A 195 4.44 -3.33 -12.59
CA ASP A 195 3.54 -4.02 -13.53
C ASP A 195 2.45 -3.06 -14.06
N ALA A 196 1.93 -2.19 -13.18
CA ALA A 196 0.90 -1.22 -13.54
C ALA A 196 1.39 -0.14 -14.52
N SER A 197 2.68 0.22 -14.46
CA SER A 197 3.31 1.21 -15.34
C SER A 197 4.04 0.59 -16.55
N ALA A 198 4.00 -0.74 -16.70
CA ALA A 198 4.72 -1.44 -17.78
C ALA A 198 4.26 -1.04 -19.20
N ALA A 199 3.02 -0.59 -19.34
CA ALA A 199 2.48 -0.11 -20.62
C ALA A 199 2.73 1.39 -20.86
N THR A 200 3.39 2.10 -19.96
CA THR A 200 3.68 3.53 -20.08
C THR A 200 4.91 3.74 -20.97
N PRO A 201 4.81 4.50 -22.05
CA PRO A 201 5.95 4.81 -22.93
C PRO A 201 7.06 5.58 -22.20
N ASP A 202 8.31 5.40 -22.63
CA ASP A 202 9.46 6.10 -22.02
C ASP A 202 9.34 7.63 -22.14
N GLU A 203 8.76 8.13 -23.23
CA GLU A 203 8.53 9.56 -23.47
C GLU A 203 7.64 10.19 -22.37
N VAL A 204 6.70 9.42 -21.80
CA VAL A 204 5.85 9.87 -20.68
C VAL A 204 6.69 10.01 -19.41
N PHE A 205 7.59 9.06 -19.15
CA PHE A 205 8.52 9.16 -18.02
C PHE A 205 9.46 10.36 -18.17
N ASP A 206 9.98 10.60 -19.36
CA ASP A 206 10.88 11.74 -19.64
C ASP A 206 10.15 13.08 -19.47
N ALA A 207 8.89 13.16 -19.96
CA ALA A 207 8.05 14.34 -19.78
C ALA A 207 7.78 14.61 -18.29
N ILE A 208 7.44 13.59 -17.51
CA ILE A 208 7.23 13.71 -16.06
C ILE A 208 8.54 14.15 -15.37
N ALA A 209 9.67 13.53 -15.71
CA ALA A 209 10.96 13.89 -15.15
C ALA A 209 11.29 15.36 -15.37
N SER A 210 11.04 15.87 -16.60
CA SER A 210 11.30 17.28 -16.96
C SER A 210 10.43 18.28 -16.19
N MET A 211 9.21 17.89 -15.81
CA MET A 211 8.28 18.71 -15.00
C MET A 211 8.54 18.60 -13.50
N THR A 212 9.29 17.58 -13.07
CA THR A 212 9.54 17.30 -11.66
C THR A 212 10.72 18.12 -11.14
N PRO A 213 10.63 18.85 -10.03
CA PRO A 213 11.75 19.61 -9.46
C PRO A 213 13.04 18.81 -9.28
N LEU A 214 12.94 17.53 -8.90
CA LEU A 214 14.11 16.65 -8.77
C LEU A 214 14.63 16.09 -10.10
N GLN A 215 14.05 16.50 -11.24
CA GLN A 215 14.45 16.12 -12.61
C GLN A 215 14.58 14.60 -12.83
N ARG A 216 13.75 13.83 -12.12
CA ARG A 216 13.68 12.37 -12.25
C ARG A 216 12.31 11.85 -11.83
N VAL A 217 11.93 10.71 -12.39
CA VAL A 217 10.76 9.96 -11.94
C VAL A 217 11.10 9.20 -10.66
N THR A 218 10.16 9.19 -9.72
CA THR A 218 10.26 8.45 -8.45
C THR A 218 10.30 6.94 -8.71
N THR A 219 11.20 6.25 -8.03
CA THR A 219 11.33 4.79 -8.10
C THR A 219 10.48 4.11 -7.01
N THR A 220 10.23 2.81 -7.18
CA THR A 220 9.58 1.99 -6.13
C THR A 220 10.38 1.98 -4.84
N LYS A 221 11.72 2.10 -4.93
CA LYS A 221 12.59 2.19 -3.75
C LYS A 221 12.41 3.52 -3.01
N ASP A 222 12.40 4.65 -3.71
CA ASP A 222 12.14 5.97 -3.09
C ASP A 222 10.80 5.95 -2.34
N PHE A 223 9.78 5.35 -2.95
CA PHE A 223 8.46 5.22 -2.34
C PHE A 223 8.48 4.31 -1.09
N SER A 224 9.14 3.16 -1.18
CA SER A 224 9.27 2.22 -0.06
C SER A 224 10.04 2.80 1.12
N ASP A 225 11.05 3.65 0.88
CA ASP A 225 11.81 4.30 1.94
C ASP A 225 10.93 5.23 2.80
N ALA A 226 9.96 5.91 2.18
CA ALA A 226 8.97 6.72 2.91
C ALA A 226 7.99 5.86 3.73
N LEU A 227 7.57 4.71 3.21
CA LEU A 227 6.75 3.75 3.98
C LEU A 227 7.51 3.25 5.21
N ILE A 228 8.79 2.93 5.06
CA ILE A 228 9.63 2.46 6.17
C ILE A 228 9.85 3.55 7.22
N PHE A 229 9.97 4.82 6.80
CA PHE A 229 9.99 5.93 7.74
C PHE A 229 8.73 5.95 8.60
N PHE A 230 7.53 5.87 8.01
CA PHE A 230 6.29 5.81 8.79
C PHE A 230 6.13 4.54 9.63
N ALA A 231 6.77 3.44 9.25
CA ALA A 231 6.79 2.20 10.02
C ALA A 231 7.73 2.25 11.23
N SER A 232 8.67 3.20 11.25
CA SER A 232 9.71 3.33 12.27
C SER A 232 9.24 4.11 13.51
N ASP A 233 10.07 4.07 14.56
CA ASP A 233 9.86 4.88 15.77
C ASP A 233 10.14 6.37 15.53
N ASP A 234 10.86 6.74 14.47
CA ASP A 234 11.12 8.12 14.10
C ASP A 234 9.82 8.86 13.72
N ALA A 235 8.81 8.12 13.23
CA ALA A 235 7.50 8.65 12.90
C ALA A 235 6.45 8.50 14.02
N ARG A 236 6.84 8.16 15.26
CA ARG A 236 5.90 7.85 16.37
C ARG A 236 4.92 8.97 16.73
N SER A 237 5.25 10.20 16.40
CA SER A 237 4.42 11.38 16.65
C SER A 237 3.70 11.89 15.41
N ILE A 238 3.71 11.09 14.32
CA ILE A 238 3.08 11.46 13.04
C ILE A 238 1.90 10.51 12.80
N THR A 239 0.69 11.06 12.74
CA THR A 239 -0.53 10.31 12.41
C THR A 239 -1.52 11.18 11.64
N GLY A 240 -2.37 10.56 10.81
CA GLY A 240 -3.36 11.25 9.98
C GLY A 240 -2.77 12.01 8.78
N GLN A 241 -1.48 11.83 8.49
CA GLN A 241 -0.79 12.58 7.44
C GLN A 241 -0.81 11.82 6.10
N ASN A 242 -0.75 12.61 5.03
CA ASN A 242 -0.47 12.14 3.69
C ASN A 242 0.86 12.74 3.24
N LEU A 243 1.86 11.89 3.01
CA LEU A 243 3.14 12.30 2.47
C LEU A 243 3.20 11.99 0.99
N THR A 244 3.34 13.02 0.16
CA THR A 244 3.52 12.84 -1.28
C THR A 244 5.00 12.60 -1.61
N VAL A 245 5.25 11.52 -2.35
CA VAL A 245 6.59 11.08 -2.79
C VAL A 245 6.57 11.00 -4.32
N ASP A 246 6.74 12.14 -4.97
CA ASP A 246 6.67 12.28 -6.43
C ASP A 246 7.76 13.23 -7.00
N GLY A 247 8.80 13.49 -6.21
CA GLY A 247 9.91 14.37 -6.59
C GLY A 247 9.55 15.86 -6.61
N GLY A 248 8.41 16.24 -6.01
CA GLY A 248 7.91 17.61 -5.99
C GLY A 248 7.06 17.96 -7.22
N LEU A 249 6.55 16.96 -7.94
CA LEU A 249 5.64 17.17 -9.06
C LEU A 249 4.32 17.82 -8.62
N THR A 250 3.85 17.48 -7.40
CA THR A 250 2.67 18.11 -6.78
C THR A 250 2.99 18.64 -5.39
N PHE A 251 2.30 19.70 -4.99
CA PHE A 251 2.36 20.29 -3.65
C PHE A 251 1.00 20.22 -2.97
N ASN A 252 0.98 20.03 -1.64
CA ASN A 252 -0.23 20.05 -0.82
C ASN A 252 -0.59 21.47 -0.39
#